data_a967a67c9e58fa0a31299a001e0a2e2a
#
_entry.id   a967a67c9e58fa0a31299a001e0a2e2a
#
_cell.length_a   1.000
_cell.length_b   1.000
_cell.length_c   1.000
_cell.angle_alpha   90.00
_cell.angle_beta   90.00
_cell.angle_gamma   90.00
#
_symmetry.space_group_name_H-M   'P 1'
#
loop_
_entity.id
_entity.type
_entity.pdbx_description
1 polymer ?
#
loop_
_entity_poly.entity_id
_entity_poly.type
_entity_poly.pdbx_seq_one_letter_code
_entity_poly.pdbx_strand_id
1 'polypeptide(L)'
;MASVSEEKTKGLTADKLMNIEGYPTAQNVTVDGVTWFKEDSYKNTAYHKLYEVFAKASKKQSMRSRGTPDFIVTLDNSEIIVVIECKGSTDDHMMFSNPDKYSGYGYGPKEETEKYAVNGALWYASFLKSDYDVIAVGISGQTQADCKVTSFVWPKGGENTDIKLLEHGYLDSTLVSIKQYEKDIEVALGRFAATEEAVRKELRRYTLDCANFLRSNGIEDNSKAGFVSAVILGLTNKESRLYKDTKSTIDKKRATKSKKMLSDPIGRDAVKMLKGALYGEGDEYDMDFVPGIWDIDNIPKGKRTSLKNFYDVLLGKIELTMAPKGKDKYFSDGDTVLSCCIFSLYENVIEVLEKYSGIDVMGEFYTTFLRFTKGNAKEKGIVLTPKHITDLFCDIAEYYYDGKLDENVKIIDTCCGTGAFLISALNRIKT
;
A
#
# COMPACT_ATOMS: atom_id res chain seq x y z
N MET A 1 -14.91 37.04 5.94
CA MET A 1 -15.90 36.25 5.21
C MET A 1 -15.19 35.81 3.92
N ALA A 2 -15.29 34.54 3.55
CA ALA A 2 -14.82 34.07 2.25
C ALA A 2 -15.60 34.74 1.12
N SER A 3 -14.96 34.94 -0.03
CA SER A 3 -15.67 35.44 -1.20
C SER A 3 -16.64 34.37 -1.76
N VAL A 4 -17.67 34.77 -2.50
CA VAL A 4 -18.60 33.82 -3.14
C VAL A 4 -17.85 32.80 -4.02
N SER A 5 -16.75 33.22 -4.65
CA SER A 5 -15.90 32.37 -5.48
C SER A 5 -15.11 31.34 -4.64
N GLU A 6 -14.65 31.72 -3.45
CA GLU A 6 -13.93 30.82 -2.54
C GLU A 6 -14.87 29.75 -1.95
N GLU A 7 -16.11 30.09 -1.62
CA GLU A 7 -17.12 29.12 -1.19
C GLU A 7 -17.46 28.08 -2.27
N LYS A 8 -17.43 28.47 -3.55
CA LYS A 8 -17.59 27.50 -4.66
C LYS A 8 -16.43 26.52 -4.71
N THR A 9 -15.21 26.99 -4.54
CA THR A 9 -14.01 26.11 -4.49
C THR A 9 -14.06 25.15 -3.28
N LYS A 10 -14.50 25.64 -2.10
CA LYS A 10 -14.72 24.77 -0.94
C LYS A 10 -15.79 23.71 -1.20
N GLY A 11 -16.89 24.07 -1.88
CA GLY A 11 -17.90 23.10 -2.32
C GLY A 11 -17.31 22.01 -3.23
N LEU A 12 -16.58 22.43 -4.27
CA LEU A 12 -15.89 21.51 -5.19
C LEU A 12 -14.88 20.62 -4.45
N THR A 13 -14.16 21.16 -3.47
CA THR A 13 -13.20 20.37 -2.66
C THR A 13 -13.91 19.33 -1.81
N ALA A 14 -15.03 19.69 -1.19
CA ALA A 14 -15.84 18.74 -0.43
C ALA A 14 -16.36 17.60 -1.32
N ASP A 15 -16.85 17.92 -2.52
CA ASP A 15 -17.28 16.92 -3.51
C ASP A 15 -16.12 16.00 -3.92
N LYS A 16 -14.91 16.55 -4.13
CA LYS A 16 -13.72 15.75 -4.43
C LYS A 16 -13.38 14.79 -3.29
N LEU A 17 -13.41 15.25 -2.04
CA LEU A 17 -13.14 14.40 -0.86
C LEU A 17 -14.15 13.25 -0.75
N MET A 18 -15.44 13.54 -0.95
CA MET A 18 -16.52 12.53 -0.88
C MET A 18 -16.43 11.48 -2.00
N ASN A 19 -15.79 11.80 -3.12
CA ASN A 19 -15.62 10.89 -4.26
C ASN A 19 -14.31 10.09 -4.24
N ILE A 20 -13.43 10.29 -3.24
CA ILE A 20 -12.24 9.45 -3.07
C ILE A 20 -12.67 8.10 -2.48
N GLU A 21 -12.24 7.01 -3.12
CA GLU A 21 -12.51 5.66 -2.62
C GLU A 21 -11.97 5.48 -1.19
N GLY A 22 -12.81 4.93 -0.30
CA GLY A 22 -12.47 4.74 1.11
C GLY A 22 -12.57 6.00 1.99
N TYR A 23 -13.07 7.12 1.44
CA TYR A 23 -13.35 8.32 2.23
C TYR A 23 -14.81 8.37 2.68
N PRO A 24 -15.09 8.98 3.86
CA PRO A 24 -16.47 9.20 4.29
C PRO A 24 -17.20 10.19 3.37
N THR A 25 -18.47 9.89 3.10
CA THR A 25 -19.35 10.75 2.30
C THR A 25 -19.90 11.97 3.07
N ALA A 26 -19.45 12.15 4.32
CA ALA A 26 -19.79 13.30 5.15
C ALA A 26 -18.61 13.69 6.04
N GLN A 27 -18.50 14.99 6.35
CA GLN A 27 -17.52 15.48 7.31
C GLN A 27 -17.76 14.92 8.73
N ASN A 28 -16.70 14.83 9.52
CA ASN A 28 -16.73 14.34 10.92
C ASN A 28 -17.20 12.88 11.08
N VAL A 29 -17.17 12.11 10.02
CA VAL A 29 -17.43 10.67 10.01
C VAL A 29 -16.12 9.97 9.70
N THR A 30 -15.87 8.82 10.34
CA THR A 30 -14.69 7.99 10.10
C THR A 30 -15.07 6.77 9.29
N VAL A 31 -14.35 6.53 8.17
CA VAL A 31 -14.47 5.33 7.35
C VAL A 31 -13.04 4.83 7.10
N ASP A 32 -12.77 3.56 7.33
CA ASP A 32 -11.44 2.94 7.18
C ASP A 32 -10.29 3.72 7.87
N GLY A 33 -10.60 4.33 9.02
CA GLY A 33 -9.67 5.18 9.77
C GLY A 33 -9.51 6.60 9.22
N VAL A 34 -10.10 6.92 8.08
CA VAL A 34 -10.02 8.26 7.47
C VAL A 34 -11.16 9.14 7.98
N THR A 35 -10.82 10.35 8.42
CA THR A 35 -11.79 11.38 8.80
C THR A 35 -11.41 12.69 8.13
N TRP A 36 -12.37 13.43 7.57
CA TRP A 36 -12.12 14.78 7.09
C TRP A 36 -13.04 15.80 7.77
N PHE A 37 -12.50 16.99 7.93
CA PHE A 37 -13.12 18.10 8.63
C PHE A 37 -13.15 19.34 7.71
N LYS A 38 -14.27 20.06 7.71
CA LYS A 38 -14.37 21.37 7.09
C LYS A 38 -14.22 22.46 8.15
N GLU A 39 -13.32 23.39 7.91
CA GLU A 39 -13.05 24.52 8.82
C GLU A 39 -12.76 24.04 10.26
N ASP A 40 -13.40 24.56 11.30
CA ASP A 40 -13.17 24.23 12.70
C ASP A 40 -14.09 23.12 13.23
N SER A 41 -14.70 22.31 12.35
CA SER A 41 -15.63 21.25 12.74
C SER A 41 -15.00 20.15 13.60
N TYR A 42 -13.65 20.02 13.60
CA TYR A 42 -12.88 19.12 14.47
C TYR A 42 -12.84 19.55 15.95
N LYS A 43 -13.28 20.75 16.27
CA LYS A 43 -13.19 21.36 17.62
C LYS A 43 -13.76 20.49 18.76
N ASN A 44 -14.85 19.79 18.50
CA ASN A 44 -15.54 18.96 19.49
C ASN A 44 -15.31 17.45 19.27
N THR A 45 -14.22 17.07 18.65
CA THR A 45 -13.85 15.69 18.32
C THR A 45 -12.61 15.23 19.08
N ALA A 46 -12.17 14.01 18.85
CA ALA A 46 -10.88 13.51 19.36
C ALA A 46 -9.67 14.36 18.91
N TYR A 47 -9.84 15.14 17.85
CA TYR A 47 -8.83 16.01 17.26
C TYR A 47 -8.86 17.45 17.78
N HIS A 48 -9.54 17.73 18.91
CA HIS A 48 -9.64 19.08 19.51
C HIS A 48 -8.29 19.74 19.79
N LYS A 49 -7.21 18.99 19.96
CA LYS A 49 -5.84 19.52 20.11
C LYS A 49 -5.41 20.37 18.92
N LEU A 50 -5.84 20.05 17.69
CA LEU A 50 -5.58 20.86 16.51
C LEU A 50 -6.15 22.28 16.66
N TYR A 51 -7.26 22.42 17.36
CA TYR A 51 -7.86 23.72 17.65
C TYR A 51 -6.97 24.62 18.50
N GLU A 52 -6.19 24.07 19.42
CA GLU A 52 -5.20 24.80 20.21
C GLU A 52 -3.96 25.17 19.40
N VAL A 53 -3.49 24.26 18.55
CA VAL A 53 -2.37 24.48 17.62
C VAL A 53 -2.68 25.67 16.70
N PHE A 54 -3.84 25.68 16.08
CA PHE A 54 -4.24 26.76 15.18
C PHE A 54 -4.66 28.06 15.86
N ALA A 55 -4.75 28.09 17.19
CA ALA A 55 -4.96 29.34 17.93
C ALA A 55 -3.90 30.41 17.60
N LYS A 56 -2.67 29.96 17.28
CA LYS A 56 -1.52 30.82 16.96
C LYS A 56 -1.34 31.03 15.44
N ALA A 57 -2.12 30.31 14.62
CA ALA A 57 -1.96 30.28 13.15
C ALA A 57 -2.79 31.32 12.41
N SER A 58 -3.19 32.44 13.05
CA SER A 58 -3.95 33.50 12.39
C SER A 58 -3.17 34.14 11.25
N LYS A 59 -3.73 34.15 10.04
CA LYS A 59 -3.20 34.87 8.89
C LYS A 59 -3.49 36.37 8.96
N LYS A 60 -4.51 36.82 9.69
CA LYS A 60 -4.93 38.22 9.79
C LYS A 60 -3.97 39.04 10.66
N GLN A 61 -3.68 40.28 10.26
CA GLN A 61 -2.81 41.22 11.00
C GLN A 61 -3.33 41.52 12.40
N SER A 62 -4.65 41.57 12.58
CA SER A 62 -5.26 41.71 13.91
C SER A 62 -5.25 40.33 14.59
N MET A 63 -4.28 40.00 15.40
CA MET A 63 -4.13 38.74 16.15
C MET A 63 -5.35 38.26 16.96
N ARG A 64 -6.55 38.78 16.68
CA ARG A 64 -7.81 38.47 17.37
C ARG A 64 -8.59 37.30 16.74
N SER A 65 -8.18 36.83 15.55
CA SER A 65 -8.81 35.68 14.91
C SER A 65 -7.89 34.46 14.94
N ARG A 66 -8.48 33.28 15.21
CA ARG A 66 -7.79 32.00 15.13
C ARG A 66 -7.50 31.63 13.66
N GLY A 67 -6.43 30.91 13.40
CA GLY A 67 -6.22 30.29 12.10
C GLY A 67 -7.19 29.13 11.90
N THR A 68 -7.74 29.01 10.71
CA THR A 68 -8.69 27.94 10.38
C THR A 68 -8.39 27.49 8.95
N PRO A 69 -7.76 26.31 8.73
CA PRO A 69 -7.63 25.74 7.39
C PRO A 69 -9.02 25.37 6.85
N ASP A 70 -9.18 25.39 5.54
CA ASP A 70 -10.49 25.11 4.93
C ASP A 70 -10.89 23.64 5.10
N PHE A 71 -9.91 22.71 5.00
CA PHE A 71 -10.13 21.31 5.31
C PHE A 71 -8.91 20.69 5.99
N ILE A 72 -9.18 19.67 6.78
CA ILE A 72 -8.18 18.77 7.38
C ILE A 72 -8.61 17.33 7.09
N VAL A 73 -7.65 16.47 6.73
CA VAL A 73 -7.88 15.02 6.64
C VAL A 73 -6.90 14.33 7.58
N THR A 74 -7.41 13.38 8.36
CA THR A 74 -6.65 12.57 9.31
C THR A 74 -6.80 11.10 8.98
N LEU A 75 -5.81 10.31 9.37
CA LEU A 75 -5.85 8.85 9.32
C LEU A 75 -5.50 8.32 10.72
N ASP A 76 -6.35 7.45 11.25
CA ASP A 76 -6.17 6.86 12.58
C ASP A 76 -4.84 6.11 12.68
N ASN A 77 -4.13 6.31 13.78
CA ASN A 77 -2.82 5.71 14.05
C ASN A 77 -1.72 6.06 13.03
N SER A 78 -1.89 7.12 12.25
CA SER A 78 -0.89 7.64 11.32
C SER A 78 -0.26 8.93 11.86
N GLU A 79 1.02 9.15 11.54
CA GLU A 79 1.71 10.42 11.78
C GLU A 79 1.54 11.41 10.61
N ILE A 80 0.63 11.14 9.68
CA ILE A 80 0.33 11.96 8.52
C ILE A 80 -0.94 12.76 8.73
N ILE A 81 -0.92 14.02 8.35
CA ILE A 81 -2.09 14.89 8.34
C ILE A 81 -2.10 15.73 7.06
N VAL A 82 -3.29 15.89 6.46
CA VAL A 82 -3.47 16.74 5.28
C VAL A 82 -4.15 18.04 5.69
N VAL A 83 -3.61 19.16 5.29
CA VAL A 83 -4.24 20.48 5.42
C VAL A 83 -4.48 21.08 4.04
N ILE A 84 -5.70 21.54 3.81
CA ILE A 84 -6.13 22.07 2.51
C ILE A 84 -6.57 23.52 2.66
N GLU A 85 -6.09 24.36 1.76
CA GLU A 85 -6.52 25.75 1.62
C GLU A 85 -7.08 25.99 0.23
N CYS A 86 -8.19 26.70 0.14
CA CYS A 86 -8.95 26.96 -1.09
C CYS A 86 -8.90 28.44 -1.49
N LYS A 87 -8.78 28.71 -2.80
CA LYS A 87 -8.94 30.06 -3.38
C LYS A 87 -9.82 30.02 -4.62
N GLY A 88 -10.65 31.03 -4.78
CA GLY A 88 -11.63 31.10 -5.89
C GLY A 88 -11.00 31.32 -7.26
N SER A 89 -9.88 32.03 -7.33
CA SER A 89 -9.16 32.33 -8.58
C SER A 89 -7.98 31.40 -8.76
N THR A 90 -7.77 30.90 -9.98
CA THR A 90 -6.57 30.15 -10.37
C THR A 90 -5.31 31.00 -10.38
N ASP A 91 -5.42 32.34 -10.39
CA ASP A 91 -4.30 33.26 -10.26
C ASP A 91 -3.80 33.37 -8.81
N ASP A 92 -4.66 32.99 -7.86
CA ASP A 92 -4.33 32.95 -6.44
C ASP A 92 -3.92 31.53 -5.99
N HIS A 93 -3.37 30.70 -6.89
CA HIS A 93 -3.00 29.34 -6.60
C HIS A 93 -1.73 29.26 -5.74
N MET A 94 -0.63 29.80 -6.21
CA MET A 94 0.65 29.83 -5.49
C MET A 94 1.54 30.98 -5.94
N MET A 95 2.41 31.43 -5.04
CA MET A 95 3.40 32.45 -5.32
C MET A 95 4.81 31.90 -5.02
N PHE A 96 5.41 31.30 -6.03
CA PHE A 96 6.81 30.90 -6.03
C PHE A 96 7.44 31.36 -7.32
N SER A 97 8.52 32.15 -7.24
CA SER A 97 9.11 32.78 -8.40
C SER A 97 9.81 31.82 -9.35
N ASN A 98 10.17 30.62 -8.91
CA ASN A 98 10.74 29.56 -9.75
C ASN A 98 10.82 28.23 -8.96
N PRO A 99 10.00 27.22 -9.26
CA PRO A 99 10.04 25.93 -8.59
C PRO A 99 11.39 25.22 -8.72
N ASP A 100 12.16 25.43 -9.78
CA ASP A 100 13.45 24.78 -10.03
C ASP A 100 14.62 25.41 -9.25
N LYS A 101 14.42 26.58 -8.65
CA LYS A 101 15.47 27.30 -7.89
C LYS A 101 15.32 27.24 -6.38
N TYR A 102 14.29 26.59 -5.87
CA TYR A 102 14.04 26.58 -4.43
C TYR A 102 14.84 25.50 -3.70
N SER A 103 15.94 25.91 -3.16
CA SER A 103 16.45 25.33 -1.92
C SER A 103 15.54 25.81 -0.77
N GLY A 104 14.34 25.23 -0.65
CA GLY A 104 13.43 25.51 0.43
C GLY A 104 12.13 26.20 -0.01
N TYR A 105 11.07 25.41 -0.18
CA TYR A 105 9.72 25.92 -0.23
C TYR A 105 9.37 26.47 1.16
N GLY A 106 8.71 27.60 1.22
CA GLY A 106 8.18 28.17 2.44
C GLY A 106 6.81 28.78 2.17
N TYR A 107 6.13 29.17 3.22
CA TYR A 107 4.85 29.83 3.04
C TYR A 107 4.97 31.30 2.56
N GLY A 108 6.18 31.85 2.51
CA GLY A 108 6.39 33.24 2.12
C GLY A 108 5.95 34.29 3.17
N PRO A 109 5.94 35.58 2.80
CA PRO A 109 5.41 36.64 3.62
C PRO A 109 3.94 36.44 3.98
N LYS A 110 3.48 37.08 5.05
CA LYS A 110 2.13 36.89 5.58
C LYS A 110 1.05 37.26 4.58
N GLU A 111 1.25 38.27 3.78
CA GLU A 111 0.33 38.71 2.71
C GLU A 111 0.14 37.64 1.65
N GLU A 112 1.19 36.88 1.34
CA GLU A 112 1.12 35.75 0.40
C GLU A 112 0.35 34.57 0.99
N THR A 113 0.46 34.31 2.30
CA THR A 113 -0.29 33.24 2.96
C THR A 113 -1.81 33.49 3.00
N GLU A 114 -2.23 34.76 2.99
CA GLU A 114 -3.65 35.09 2.88
C GLU A 114 -4.15 34.96 1.45
N LYS A 115 -3.32 35.34 0.48
CA LYS A 115 -3.71 35.46 -0.92
C LYS A 115 -3.69 34.12 -1.65
N TYR A 116 -2.64 33.30 -1.46
CA TYR A 116 -2.42 32.12 -2.29
C TYR A 116 -2.77 30.81 -1.56
N ALA A 117 -3.41 29.89 -2.27
CA ALA A 117 -3.87 28.62 -1.70
C ALA A 117 -2.70 27.78 -1.15
N VAL A 118 -1.65 27.53 -1.95
CA VAL A 118 -0.51 26.71 -1.54
C VAL A 118 0.27 27.35 -0.39
N ASN A 119 0.53 28.68 -0.46
CA ASN A 119 1.22 29.40 0.60
C ASN A 119 0.42 29.35 1.91
N GLY A 120 -0.90 29.44 1.82
CA GLY A 120 -1.81 29.32 2.96
C GLY A 120 -1.80 27.92 3.59
N ALA A 121 -1.78 26.88 2.78
CA ALA A 121 -1.68 25.50 3.26
C ALA A 121 -0.33 25.24 3.95
N LEU A 122 0.77 25.72 3.35
CA LEU A 122 2.12 25.61 3.95
C LEU A 122 2.24 26.41 5.26
N TRP A 123 1.55 27.56 5.36
CA TRP A 123 1.47 28.30 6.62
C TRP A 123 0.87 27.45 7.74
N TYR A 124 -0.26 26.78 7.51
CA TYR A 124 -0.86 25.90 8.50
C TYR A 124 0.02 24.68 8.80
N ALA A 125 0.65 24.10 7.78
CA ALA A 125 1.58 22.99 7.93
C ALA A 125 2.74 23.33 8.88
N SER A 126 3.22 24.57 8.88
CA SER A 126 4.31 25.00 9.76
C SER A 126 4.02 24.86 11.25
N PHE A 127 2.74 24.88 11.65
CA PHE A 127 2.31 24.70 13.03
C PHE A 127 2.11 23.23 13.44
N LEU A 128 2.04 22.32 12.48
CA LEU A 128 1.80 20.89 12.68
C LEU A 128 3.05 20.02 12.50
N LYS A 129 4.09 20.56 11.84
CA LYS A 129 5.30 19.82 11.49
C LYS A 129 6.09 19.24 12.67
N SER A 130 5.86 19.72 13.90
CA SER A 130 6.48 19.12 15.08
C SER A 130 5.97 17.72 15.39
N ASP A 131 4.72 17.45 15.05
CA ASP A 131 4.03 16.22 15.43
C ASP A 131 3.70 15.31 14.24
N TYR A 132 3.65 15.87 13.02
CA TYR A 132 3.18 15.17 11.81
C TYR A 132 4.11 15.38 10.62
N ASP A 133 4.13 14.41 9.71
CA ASP A 133 4.43 14.64 8.30
C ASP A 133 3.20 15.33 7.70
N VAL A 134 3.32 16.60 7.35
CA VAL A 134 2.17 17.41 6.95
C VAL A 134 2.09 17.52 5.44
N ILE A 135 0.97 17.13 4.87
CA ILE A 135 0.67 17.35 3.47
C ILE A 135 -0.08 18.67 3.34
N ALA A 136 0.55 19.65 2.72
CA ALA A 136 -0.02 20.95 2.45
C ALA A 136 -0.59 20.98 1.03
N VAL A 137 -1.90 21.11 0.90
CA VAL A 137 -2.62 21.09 -0.39
C VAL A 137 -3.23 22.43 -0.66
N GLY A 138 -2.84 23.07 -1.75
CA GLY A 138 -3.50 24.25 -2.27
C GLY A 138 -4.48 23.87 -3.38
N ILE A 139 -5.72 24.35 -3.29
CA ILE A 139 -6.76 24.17 -4.31
C ILE A 139 -7.27 25.52 -4.77
N SER A 140 -7.33 25.74 -6.09
CA SER A 140 -7.90 26.97 -6.67
C SER A 140 -8.73 26.67 -7.92
N GLY A 141 -9.65 27.58 -8.25
CA GLY A 141 -10.60 27.40 -9.34
C GLY A 141 -12.00 27.05 -8.85
N GLN A 142 -13.02 27.32 -9.67
CA GLN A 142 -14.42 27.22 -9.29
C GLN A 142 -15.17 26.07 -9.98
N THR A 143 -14.54 25.43 -10.96
CA THR A 143 -15.11 24.31 -11.71
C THR A 143 -14.13 23.17 -11.80
N GLN A 144 -14.61 21.98 -12.14
CA GLN A 144 -13.74 20.80 -12.31
C GLN A 144 -12.71 21.02 -13.44
N ALA A 145 -13.08 21.80 -14.46
CA ALA A 145 -12.23 22.03 -15.64
C ALA A 145 -11.08 23.02 -15.39
N ASP A 146 -11.27 23.99 -14.49
CA ASP A 146 -10.26 25.02 -14.17
C ASP A 146 -9.58 24.78 -12.82
N CYS A 147 -9.94 23.70 -12.12
CA CYS A 147 -9.40 23.40 -10.82
C CYS A 147 -7.90 23.05 -10.90
N LYS A 148 -7.13 23.69 -10.04
CA LYS A 148 -5.71 23.37 -9.82
C LYS A 148 -5.53 22.83 -8.41
N VAL A 149 -4.80 21.73 -8.28
CA VAL A 149 -4.41 21.12 -7.02
C VAL A 149 -2.88 21.01 -6.99
N THR A 150 -2.24 21.46 -5.91
CA THR A 150 -0.81 21.29 -5.72
C THR A 150 -0.54 20.85 -4.29
N SER A 151 0.24 19.77 -4.13
CA SER A 151 0.49 19.12 -2.85
C SER A 151 1.98 19.10 -2.55
N PHE A 152 2.33 19.55 -1.33
CA PHE A 152 3.68 19.47 -0.78
C PHE A 152 3.67 18.64 0.49
N VAL A 153 4.78 17.94 0.77
CA VAL A 153 5.03 17.37 2.10
C VAL A 153 6.02 18.25 2.86
N TRP A 154 5.67 18.55 4.11
CA TRP A 154 6.58 19.08 5.12
C TRP A 154 6.86 17.96 6.13
N PRO A 155 8.10 17.41 6.14
CA PRO A 155 8.42 16.29 7.00
C PRO A 155 8.35 16.68 8.48
N LYS A 156 7.98 15.73 9.33
CA LYS A 156 7.97 15.90 10.79
C LYS A 156 9.35 16.34 11.29
N GLY A 157 9.36 17.46 12.02
CA GLY A 157 10.57 18.07 12.52
C GLY A 157 11.44 18.76 11.46
N GLY A 158 11.03 18.77 10.19
CA GLY A 158 11.81 19.34 9.09
C GLY A 158 11.82 20.86 9.05
N GLU A 159 12.85 21.42 8.37
CA GLU A 159 12.97 22.84 8.07
C GLU A 159 12.34 23.16 6.71
N ASN A 160 12.30 24.45 6.33
CA ASN A 160 11.75 24.87 5.03
C ASN A 160 12.46 24.21 3.84
N THR A 161 13.74 23.91 3.97
CA THR A 161 14.56 23.22 2.96
C THR A 161 14.17 21.78 2.73
N ASP A 162 13.44 21.18 3.67
CA ASP A 162 13.02 19.77 3.61
C ASP A 162 11.65 19.60 2.98
N ILE A 163 10.94 20.70 2.67
CA ILE A 163 9.66 20.67 1.97
C ILE A 163 9.88 20.11 0.57
N LYS A 164 9.07 19.12 0.18
CA LYS A 164 9.12 18.50 -1.15
C LYS A 164 7.77 18.58 -1.85
N LEU A 165 7.82 18.84 -3.16
CA LEU A 165 6.66 18.70 -4.03
C LEU A 165 6.34 17.22 -4.19
N LEU A 166 5.06 16.86 -4.08
CA LEU A 166 4.60 15.51 -4.33
C LEU A 166 4.30 15.30 -5.82
N GLU A 167 4.60 14.10 -6.33
CA GLU A 167 4.46 13.77 -7.74
C GLU A 167 2.99 13.83 -8.19
N HIS A 168 2.08 13.25 -7.40
CA HIS A 168 0.64 13.35 -7.62
C HIS A 168 0.09 14.65 -7.03
N GLY A 169 0.11 15.72 -7.77
CA GLY A 169 -0.51 16.96 -7.31
C GLY A 169 0.27 18.24 -7.67
N TYR A 170 0.97 18.28 -8.78
CA TYR A 170 1.48 19.55 -9.30
C TYR A 170 0.58 20.08 -10.42
N LEU A 171 -0.21 21.10 -10.09
CA LEU A 171 -1.19 21.71 -11.00
C LEU A 171 -2.19 20.71 -11.59
N ASP A 172 -2.42 19.61 -10.89
CA ASP A 172 -3.39 18.59 -11.26
C ASP A 172 -4.83 19.09 -10.97
N SER A 173 -5.81 18.44 -11.55
CA SER A 173 -7.23 18.63 -11.24
C SER A 173 -7.74 17.65 -10.18
N THR A 174 -6.96 16.67 -9.79
CA THR A 174 -7.35 15.58 -8.88
C THR A 174 -6.74 15.75 -7.49
N LEU A 175 -7.55 15.47 -6.48
CA LEU A 175 -7.12 15.29 -5.09
C LEU A 175 -6.99 13.80 -4.84
N VAL A 176 -5.83 13.35 -4.37
CA VAL A 176 -5.58 11.94 -4.10
C VAL A 176 -5.90 11.54 -2.66
N SER A 177 -6.05 10.26 -2.40
CA SER A 177 -6.33 9.76 -1.05
C SER A 177 -5.14 9.95 -0.10
N ILE A 178 -5.40 10.05 1.21
CA ILE A 178 -4.33 10.11 2.23
C ILE A 178 -3.43 8.87 2.18
N LYS A 179 -3.96 7.70 1.82
CA LYS A 179 -3.19 6.47 1.61
C LYS A 179 -2.28 6.55 0.37
N GLN A 180 -2.67 7.29 -0.66
CA GLN A 180 -1.79 7.57 -1.79
C GLN A 180 -0.71 8.56 -1.39
N TYR A 181 -1.06 9.60 -0.64
CA TYR A 181 -0.08 10.54 -0.10
C TYR A 181 0.97 9.87 0.80
N GLU A 182 0.62 8.84 1.58
CA GLU A 182 1.61 8.06 2.34
C GLU A 182 2.71 7.48 1.43
N LYS A 183 2.33 6.95 0.28
CA LYS A 183 3.28 6.42 -0.71
C LYS A 183 4.13 7.52 -1.33
N ASP A 184 3.49 8.62 -1.71
CA ASP A 184 4.17 9.76 -2.34
C ASP A 184 5.20 10.40 -1.39
N ILE A 185 4.92 10.47 -0.09
CA ILE A 185 5.84 10.94 0.95
C ILE A 185 7.09 10.04 1.03
N GLU A 186 6.90 8.72 1.06
CA GLU A 186 8.01 7.76 1.13
C GLU A 186 8.97 7.95 -0.05
N VAL A 187 8.43 8.22 -1.24
CA VAL A 187 9.22 8.51 -2.46
C VAL A 187 9.90 9.88 -2.36
N ALA A 188 9.12 10.93 -2.07
CA ALA A 188 9.60 12.32 -2.08
C ALA A 188 10.70 12.57 -1.02
N LEU A 189 10.61 11.91 0.12
CA LEU A 189 11.59 12.02 1.21
C LEU A 189 12.73 11.01 1.12
N GLY A 190 12.76 10.17 0.06
CA GLY A 190 13.74 9.10 -0.08
C GLY A 190 13.61 7.97 0.95
N ARG A 191 12.54 7.96 1.74
CA ARG A 191 12.27 6.92 2.73
C ARG A 191 11.92 5.60 2.05
N PHE A 192 11.25 5.67 0.90
CA PHE A 192 10.86 4.48 0.13
C PHE A 192 12.07 3.65 -0.27
N ALA A 193 13.13 4.25 -0.78
CA ALA A 193 14.33 3.52 -1.19
C ALA A 193 15.02 2.85 0.02
N ALA A 194 15.10 3.54 1.16
CA ALA A 194 15.65 2.98 2.39
C ALA A 194 14.76 1.87 2.96
N THR A 195 13.46 2.06 2.92
CA THR A 195 12.45 1.07 3.35
C THR A 195 12.46 -0.13 2.41
N GLU A 196 12.53 0.08 1.10
CA GLU A 196 12.59 -0.98 0.09
C GLU A 196 13.82 -1.87 0.31
N GLU A 197 15.01 -1.29 0.51
CA GLU A 197 16.23 -2.06 0.76
C GLU A 197 16.14 -2.84 2.09
N ALA A 198 15.57 -2.26 3.14
CA ALA A 198 15.33 -2.94 4.39
C ALA A 198 14.35 -4.11 4.24
N VAL A 199 13.26 -3.90 3.50
CA VAL A 199 12.26 -4.95 3.20
C VAL A 199 12.90 -6.06 2.36
N ARG A 200 13.65 -5.73 1.31
CA ARG A 200 14.36 -6.72 0.47
C ARG A 200 15.36 -7.52 1.30
N LYS A 201 16.11 -6.88 2.19
CA LYS A 201 17.08 -7.55 3.08
C LYS A 201 16.37 -8.52 4.03
N GLU A 202 15.27 -8.14 4.65
CA GLU A 202 14.51 -9.00 5.55
C GLU A 202 13.83 -10.15 4.78
N LEU A 203 13.26 -9.90 3.59
CA LEU A 203 12.73 -10.94 2.71
C LEU A 203 13.80 -11.98 2.32
N ARG A 204 15.01 -11.54 1.97
CA ARG A 204 16.11 -12.46 1.65
C ARG A 204 16.46 -13.35 2.85
N ARG A 205 16.54 -12.76 4.05
CA ARG A 205 16.82 -13.50 5.27
C ARG A 205 15.70 -14.48 5.58
N TYR A 206 14.44 -14.02 5.57
CA TYR A 206 13.28 -14.86 5.79
C TYR A 206 13.21 -16.02 4.79
N THR A 207 13.49 -15.75 3.52
CA THR A 207 13.47 -16.79 2.46
C THR A 207 14.49 -17.90 2.73
N LEU A 208 15.68 -17.55 3.22
CA LEU A 208 16.69 -18.52 3.62
C LEU A 208 16.21 -19.36 4.80
N ASP A 209 15.66 -18.73 5.83
CA ASP A 209 15.14 -19.40 7.01
C ASP A 209 13.95 -20.32 6.64
N CYS A 210 13.08 -19.90 5.73
CA CYS A 210 11.99 -20.70 5.19
C CYS A 210 12.52 -21.97 4.49
N ALA A 211 13.51 -21.84 3.61
CA ALA A 211 14.11 -22.97 2.91
C ALA A 211 14.77 -23.95 3.89
N ASN A 212 15.41 -23.45 4.95
CA ASN A 212 16.03 -24.27 5.99
C ASN A 212 14.99 -24.95 6.89
N PHE A 213 13.93 -24.23 7.29
CA PHE A 213 12.82 -24.81 8.05
C PHE A 213 12.17 -25.97 7.31
N LEU A 214 11.85 -25.81 6.06
CA LEU A 214 11.27 -26.86 5.22
C LEU A 214 12.20 -28.06 5.10
N ARG A 215 13.53 -27.82 4.94
CA ARG A 215 14.52 -28.90 4.86
C ARG A 215 14.63 -29.70 6.18
N SER A 216 14.68 -29.01 7.31
CA SER A 216 14.76 -29.64 8.62
C SER A 216 13.54 -30.50 8.96
N ASN A 217 12.40 -30.15 8.35
CA ASN A 217 11.14 -30.88 8.50
C ASN A 217 10.88 -31.90 7.39
N GLY A 218 11.89 -32.25 6.58
CA GLY A 218 11.83 -33.38 5.64
C GLY A 218 11.21 -33.03 4.28
N ILE A 219 10.92 -31.75 4.01
CA ILE A 219 10.40 -31.35 2.69
C ILE A 219 11.55 -31.32 1.68
N GLU A 220 11.44 -32.13 0.64
CA GLU A 220 12.44 -32.25 -0.42
C GLU A 220 12.62 -30.96 -1.21
N ASP A 221 13.85 -30.68 -1.63
CA ASP A 221 14.20 -29.44 -2.36
C ASP A 221 13.35 -29.24 -3.64
N ASN A 222 13.00 -30.33 -4.33
CA ASN A 222 12.16 -30.29 -5.54
C ASN A 222 10.70 -29.87 -5.26
N SER A 223 10.21 -30.09 -4.05
CA SER A 223 8.82 -29.85 -3.66
C SER A 223 8.63 -28.48 -3.01
N LYS A 224 9.71 -27.86 -2.50
CA LYS A 224 9.63 -26.63 -1.70
C LYS A 224 9.00 -25.47 -2.46
N ALA A 225 9.45 -25.24 -3.68
CA ALA A 225 8.94 -24.12 -4.49
C ALA A 225 7.44 -24.26 -4.75
N GLY A 226 6.99 -25.45 -5.18
CA GLY A 226 5.57 -25.72 -5.39
C GLY A 226 4.75 -25.61 -4.09
N PHE A 227 5.28 -26.09 -2.99
CA PHE A 227 4.63 -26.02 -1.67
C PHE A 227 4.46 -24.56 -1.21
N VAL A 228 5.53 -23.75 -1.24
CA VAL A 228 5.47 -22.35 -0.85
C VAL A 228 4.53 -21.57 -1.78
N SER A 229 4.56 -21.86 -3.10
CA SER A 229 3.62 -21.28 -4.07
C SER A 229 2.16 -21.58 -3.70
N ALA A 230 1.86 -22.83 -3.32
CA ALA A 230 0.50 -23.22 -2.92
C ALA A 230 0.02 -22.40 -1.70
N VAL A 231 0.88 -22.27 -0.68
CA VAL A 231 0.54 -21.53 0.54
C VAL A 231 0.33 -20.05 0.23
N ILE A 232 1.23 -19.41 -0.52
CA ILE A 232 1.10 -18.01 -0.88
C ILE A 232 -0.17 -17.78 -1.70
N LEU A 233 -0.41 -18.57 -2.74
CA LEU A 233 -1.63 -18.47 -3.56
C LEU A 233 -2.90 -18.66 -2.71
N GLY A 234 -2.93 -19.66 -1.83
CA GLY A 234 -4.07 -19.86 -0.93
C GLY A 234 -4.32 -18.66 -0.02
N LEU A 235 -3.25 -18.02 0.45
CA LEU A 235 -3.31 -16.82 1.29
C LEU A 235 -3.67 -15.53 0.52
N THR A 236 -3.58 -15.49 -0.80
CA THR A 236 -4.09 -14.35 -1.60
C THR A 236 -5.62 -14.40 -1.78
N ASN A 237 -6.24 -15.54 -1.53
CA ASN A 237 -7.70 -15.66 -1.56
C ASN A 237 -8.32 -15.10 -0.27
N LYS A 238 -8.61 -13.80 -0.25
CA LYS A 238 -9.11 -13.06 0.92
C LYS A 238 -10.47 -13.54 1.41
N GLU A 239 -11.27 -14.18 0.55
CA GLU A 239 -12.56 -14.72 0.91
C GLU A 239 -12.46 -16.08 1.58
N SER A 240 -11.36 -16.80 1.38
CA SER A 240 -11.16 -18.13 1.94
C SER A 240 -11.11 -18.12 3.49
N ARG A 241 -11.55 -19.23 4.06
CA ARG A 241 -11.42 -19.48 5.50
C ARG A 241 -9.95 -19.47 5.94
N LEU A 242 -9.05 -19.98 5.09
CA LEU A 242 -7.60 -19.96 5.36
C LEU A 242 -7.09 -18.54 5.65
N TYR A 243 -7.39 -17.60 4.77
CA TYR A 243 -6.96 -16.20 4.95
C TYR A 243 -7.60 -15.57 6.20
N LYS A 244 -8.92 -15.69 6.34
CA LYS A 244 -9.70 -15.08 7.43
C LYS A 244 -9.24 -15.56 8.82
N ASP A 245 -9.07 -16.88 8.99
CA ASP A 245 -8.64 -17.47 10.26
C ASP A 245 -7.18 -17.16 10.58
N THR A 246 -6.29 -17.16 9.56
CA THR A 246 -4.88 -16.76 9.70
C THR A 246 -4.78 -15.31 10.17
N LYS A 247 -5.42 -14.38 9.47
CA LYS A 247 -5.44 -12.95 9.81
C LYS A 247 -5.98 -12.72 11.21
N SER A 248 -7.16 -13.27 11.53
CA SER A 248 -7.79 -13.12 12.85
C SER A 248 -6.90 -13.62 13.99
N THR A 249 -6.19 -14.71 13.78
CA THR A 249 -5.28 -15.28 14.79
C THR A 249 -4.09 -14.36 15.04
N ILE A 250 -3.48 -13.84 13.99
CA ILE A 250 -2.35 -12.91 14.09
C ILE A 250 -2.77 -11.59 14.72
N ASP A 251 -3.92 -11.04 14.33
CA ASP A 251 -4.45 -9.80 14.91
C ASP A 251 -4.73 -9.96 16.42
N LYS A 252 -5.33 -11.08 16.85
CA LYS A 252 -5.54 -11.40 18.28
C LYS A 252 -4.23 -11.53 19.04
N LYS A 253 -3.22 -12.18 18.47
CA LYS A 253 -1.88 -12.31 19.05
C LYS A 253 -1.25 -10.94 19.31
N ARG A 254 -1.35 -10.04 18.35
CA ARG A 254 -0.81 -8.67 18.45
C ARG A 254 -1.57 -7.84 19.49
N ALA A 255 -2.89 -7.91 19.50
CA ALA A 255 -3.75 -7.17 20.45
C ALA A 255 -3.49 -7.58 21.90
N THR A 256 -3.25 -8.86 22.18
CA THR A 256 -3.03 -9.36 23.55
C THR A 256 -1.63 -9.14 24.07
N LYS A 257 -0.68 -8.66 23.23
CA LYS A 257 0.76 -8.55 23.55
C LYS A 257 1.33 -9.82 24.21
N SER A 258 0.64 -10.94 24.03
CA SER A 258 0.99 -12.22 24.67
C SER A 258 2.13 -12.89 23.90
N LYS A 259 3.19 -13.26 24.61
CA LYS A 259 4.21 -14.17 24.10
C LYS A 259 3.73 -15.64 24.09
N LYS A 260 2.54 -15.90 24.62
CA LYS A 260 1.97 -17.24 24.69
C LYS A 260 1.32 -17.56 23.35
N MET A 261 1.67 -18.69 22.77
CA MET A 261 1.00 -19.22 21.58
C MET A 261 -0.52 -19.19 21.80
N LEU A 262 -1.24 -18.55 20.89
CA LEU A 262 -2.68 -18.74 20.78
C LEU A 262 -2.94 -20.17 20.30
N SER A 263 -4.11 -20.73 20.63
CA SER A 263 -4.53 -22.00 20.03
C SER A 263 -4.49 -21.85 18.51
N ASP A 264 -3.82 -22.79 17.84
CA ASP A 264 -3.75 -22.84 16.39
C ASP A 264 -5.12 -23.27 15.82
N PRO A 265 -5.94 -22.35 15.24
CA PRO A 265 -7.23 -22.69 14.70
C PRO A 265 -7.15 -23.41 13.35
N ILE A 266 -5.97 -23.36 12.72
CA ILE A 266 -5.69 -23.97 11.43
C ILE A 266 -5.21 -25.42 11.64
N GLY A 267 -4.21 -25.63 12.46
CA GLY A 267 -3.68 -26.89 12.98
C GLY A 267 -3.82 -28.07 12.04
N ARG A 268 -4.63 -29.06 12.45
CA ARG A 268 -4.84 -30.31 11.69
C ARG A 268 -5.65 -30.10 10.41
N ASP A 269 -6.44 -29.02 10.32
CA ASP A 269 -7.26 -28.72 9.15
C ASP A 269 -6.48 -27.91 8.09
N ALA A 270 -5.22 -27.57 8.34
CA ALA A 270 -4.39 -26.73 7.47
C ALA A 270 -4.41 -27.18 6.00
N VAL A 271 -4.27 -28.50 5.75
CA VAL A 271 -4.30 -29.06 4.39
C VAL A 271 -5.68 -28.86 3.74
N LYS A 272 -6.76 -29.11 4.48
CA LYS A 272 -8.11 -28.95 3.99
C LYS A 272 -8.42 -27.49 3.67
N MET A 273 -8.06 -26.58 4.58
CA MET A 273 -8.27 -25.14 4.40
C MET A 273 -7.44 -24.59 3.22
N LEU A 274 -6.19 -25.05 3.05
CA LEU A 274 -5.37 -24.66 1.91
C LEU A 274 -5.95 -25.16 0.59
N LYS A 275 -6.41 -26.42 0.55
CA LYS A 275 -7.10 -26.98 -0.62
C LYS A 275 -8.38 -26.20 -0.92
N GLY A 276 -9.16 -25.83 0.10
CA GLY A 276 -10.35 -24.99 -0.07
C GLY A 276 -10.02 -23.63 -0.68
N ALA A 277 -9.00 -22.96 -0.16
CA ALA A 277 -8.55 -21.67 -0.70
C ALA A 277 -8.08 -21.76 -2.16
N LEU A 278 -7.50 -22.89 -2.58
CA LEU A 278 -7.02 -23.12 -3.95
C LEU A 278 -8.12 -23.58 -4.91
N TYR A 279 -9.02 -24.46 -4.47
CA TYR A 279 -9.98 -25.16 -5.33
C TYR A 279 -11.45 -24.77 -5.12
N GLY A 280 -11.75 -24.01 -4.07
CA GLY A 280 -13.08 -23.66 -3.61
C GLY A 280 -13.49 -24.37 -2.33
N GLU A 281 -14.31 -23.69 -1.54
CA GLU A 281 -14.87 -24.16 -0.27
C GLU A 281 -16.40 -24.27 -0.38
N GLY A 282 -16.98 -25.39 0.05
CA GLY A 282 -18.41 -25.64 -0.03
C GLY A 282 -18.81 -26.39 -1.30
N ASP A 283 -20.14 -26.52 -1.51
CA ASP A 283 -20.71 -27.04 -2.75
C ASP A 283 -20.92 -25.88 -3.72
N GLU A 284 -20.53 -26.04 -4.99
CA GLU A 284 -20.65 -25.02 -6.05
C GLU A 284 -22.08 -24.48 -6.22
N TYR A 285 -23.07 -25.21 -5.72
CA TYR A 285 -24.50 -24.85 -5.76
C TYR A 285 -25.01 -24.23 -4.44
N ASP A 286 -24.18 -24.12 -3.41
CA ASP A 286 -24.57 -23.54 -2.14
C ASP A 286 -24.33 -22.02 -2.11
N MET A 287 -25.21 -21.28 -1.39
CA MET A 287 -25.09 -19.83 -1.23
C MET A 287 -23.81 -19.40 -0.48
N ASP A 288 -23.18 -20.32 0.24
CA ASP A 288 -21.96 -20.11 1.01
C ASP A 288 -20.69 -20.59 0.28
N PHE A 289 -20.80 -20.89 -1.02
CA PHE A 289 -19.64 -21.31 -1.81
C PHE A 289 -18.61 -20.19 -1.93
N VAL A 290 -17.36 -20.48 -1.56
CA VAL A 290 -16.22 -19.59 -1.77
C VAL A 290 -15.39 -20.14 -2.92
N PRO A 291 -15.29 -19.42 -4.05
CA PRO A 291 -14.52 -19.89 -5.19
C PRO A 291 -13.02 -19.96 -4.84
N GLY A 292 -12.36 -21.01 -5.31
CA GLY A 292 -10.91 -21.15 -5.19
C GLY A 292 -10.17 -20.20 -6.12
N ILE A 293 -8.89 -19.95 -5.81
CA ILE A 293 -8.04 -19.10 -6.64
C ILE A 293 -7.91 -19.61 -8.09
N TRP A 294 -8.13 -20.91 -8.32
CA TRP A 294 -8.10 -21.54 -9.64
C TRP A 294 -9.48 -21.80 -10.25
N ASP A 295 -10.53 -21.41 -9.56
CA ASP A 295 -11.90 -21.50 -10.07
C ASP A 295 -12.26 -20.34 -11.01
N ILE A 296 -11.24 -19.83 -11.67
CA ILE A 296 -11.37 -18.81 -12.69
C ILE A 296 -11.84 -19.52 -13.96
N ASP A 297 -13.01 -19.12 -14.46
CA ASP A 297 -13.67 -19.67 -15.66
C ASP A 297 -12.78 -19.76 -16.91
N ASN A 298 -11.65 -19.10 -16.90
CA ASN A 298 -10.71 -19.03 -18.01
C ASN A 298 -9.66 -20.16 -18.07
N ILE A 299 -9.58 -21.04 -17.04
CA ILE A 299 -8.64 -22.17 -17.07
C ILE A 299 -9.32 -23.40 -17.69
N PRO A 300 -8.81 -23.96 -18.80
CA PRO A 300 -9.39 -25.17 -19.41
C PRO A 300 -9.49 -26.33 -18.42
N LYS A 301 -10.61 -27.05 -18.39
CA LYS A 301 -10.90 -28.15 -17.44
C LYS A 301 -9.75 -29.17 -17.30
N GLY A 302 -9.12 -29.58 -18.41
CA GLY A 302 -7.98 -30.50 -18.37
C GLY A 302 -6.75 -29.95 -17.65
N LYS A 303 -6.49 -28.64 -17.73
CA LYS A 303 -5.40 -27.99 -17.01
C LYS A 303 -5.71 -27.84 -15.51
N ARG A 304 -6.97 -27.57 -15.15
CA ARG A 304 -7.42 -27.55 -13.74
C ARG A 304 -7.18 -28.91 -13.07
N THR A 305 -7.56 -30.00 -13.75
CA THR A 305 -7.33 -31.36 -13.26
C THR A 305 -5.86 -31.67 -13.05
N SER A 306 -4.99 -31.27 -13.98
CA SER A 306 -3.54 -31.48 -13.87
C SER A 306 -2.94 -30.70 -12.70
N LEU A 307 -3.33 -29.44 -12.52
CA LEU A 307 -2.91 -28.61 -11.38
C LEU A 307 -3.39 -29.22 -10.06
N LYS A 308 -4.66 -29.61 -9.97
CA LYS A 308 -5.23 -30.26 -8.80
C LYS A 308 -4.45 -31.51 -8.42
N ASN A 309 -4.21 -32.39 -9.37
CA ASN A 309 -3.45 -33.63 -9.15
C ASN A 309 -2.02 -33.34 -8.65
N PHE A 310 -1.34 -32.34 -9.24
CA PHE A 310 0.01 -31.95 -8.81
C PHE A 310 0.02 -31.48 -7.35
N TYR A 311 -0.92 -30.61 -6.98
CA TYR A 311 -0.97 -30.08 -5.62
C TYR A 311 -1.55 -31.08 -4.62
N ASP A 312 -2.44 -32.00 -5.04
CA ASP A 312 -2.92 -33.09 -4.19
C ASP A 312 -1.78 -34.01 -3.76
N VAL A 313 -0.87 -34.34 -4.68
CA VAL A 313 0.34 -35.10 -4.36
C VAL A 313 1.26 -34.31 -3.42
N LEU A 314 1.46 -33.02 -3.71
CA LEU A 314 2.34 -32.16 -2.93
C LEU A 314 1.83 -31.94 -1.49
N LEU A 315 0.52 -31.65 -1.35
CA LEU A 315 -0.12 -31.39 -0.05
C LEU A 315 -0.51 -32.69 0.69
N GLY A 316 -0.40 -33.83 0.05
CA GLY A 316 -0.62 -35.16 0.67
C GLY A 316 0.59 -35.68 1.46
N LYS A 317 1.71 -34.95 1.49
CA LYS A 317 2.89 -35.36 2.23
C LYS A 317 2.64 -35.34 3.75
N ILE A 318 2.93 -36.45 4.41
CA ILE A 318 2.67 -36.64 5.86
C ILE A 318 3.45 -35.65 6.71
N GLU A 319 4.65 -35.27 6.28
CA GLU A 319 5.54 -34.32 6.97
C GLU A 319 4.85 -32.97 7.22
N LEU A 320 3.92 -32.56 6.36
CA LEU A 320 3.18 -31.29 6.49
C LEU A 320 2.23 -31.29 7.69
N THR A 321 1.74 -32.45 8.10
CA THR A 321 0.79 -32.61 9.21
C THR A 321 1.49 -32.99 10.53
N MET A 322 2.80 -33.18 10.51
CA MET A 322 3.60 -33.48 11.72
C MET A 322 3.90 -32.19 12.50
N ALA A 323 4.16 -32.35 13.79
CA ALA A 323 4.69 -31.29 14.62
C ALA A 323 6.06 -30.83 14.09
N PRO A 324 6.32 -29.52 14.07
CA PRO A 324 7.58 -29.00 13.54
C PRO A 324 8.77 -29.40 14.39
N LYS A 325 9.88 -29.71 13.75
CA LYS A 325 11.17 -29.97 14.41
C LYS A 325 11.87 -28.65 14.70
N GLY A 326 12.21 -28.43 15.95
CA GLY A 326 12.89 -27.20 16.40
C GLY A 326 11.94 -26.04 16.63
N LYS A 327 12.43 -25.03 17.33
CA LYS A 327 11.75 -23.73 17.49
C LYS A 327 12.55 -22.71 16.69
N ASP A 328 11.92 -22.12 15.70
CA ASP A 328 12.49 -21.05 14.90
C ASP A 328 11.78 -19.73 15.20
N LYS A 329 12.49 -18.61 15.02
CA LYS A 329 11.96 -17.27 15.24
C LYS A 329 10.68 -16.99 14.43
N TYR A 330 10.65 -17.49 13.20
CA TYR A 330 9.55 -17.24 12.26
C TYR A 330 8.48 -18.34 12.25
N PHE A 331 8.80 -19.55 12.70
CA PHE A 331 8.00 -20.76 12.49
C PHE A 331 7.52 -21.42 13.79
N SER A 332 7.28 -20.61 14.84
CA SER A 332 6.89 -21.11 16.17
C SER A 332 5.38 -21.08 16.44
N ASP A 333 4.59 -20.50 15.56
CA ASP A 333 3.18 -20.18 15.83
C ASP A 333 2.18 -21.18 15.27
N GLY A 334 2.59 -22.42 14.96
CA GLY A 334 1.70 -23.46 14.46
C GLY A 334 1.95 -24.82 15.12
N ASP A 335 0.93 -25.67 15.13
CA ASP A 335 0.98 -27.03 15.68
C ASP A 335 1.53 -28.04 14.66
N THR A 336 1.51 -27.70 13.39
CA THR A 336 2.01 -28.54 12.29
C THR A 336 3.01 -27.77 11.43
N VAL A 337 3.83 -28.49 10.65
CA VAL A 337 4.77 -27.87 9.71
C VAL A 337 4.02 -26.92 8.74
N LEU A 338 2.87 -27.37 8.24
CA LEU A 338 2.07 -26.54 7.31
C LEU A 338 1.49 -25.31 7.99
N SER A 339 0.90 -25.42 9.19
CA SER A 339 0.35 -24.27 9.88
C SER A 339 1.41 -23.25 10.28
N CYS A 340 2.60 -23.70 10.70
CA CYS A 340 3.76 -22.83 10.91
C CYS A 340 4.13 -22.06 9.63
N CYS A 341 4.14 -22.71 8.47
CA CYS A 341 4.42 -22.07 7.20
C CYS A 341 3.33 -21.06 6.84
N ILE A 342 2.05 -21.38 7.05
CA ILE A 342 0.92 -20.49 6.75
C ILE A 342 1.04 -19.18 7.56
N PHE A 343 1.19 -19.27 8.89
CA PHE A 343 1.33 -18.07 9.73
C PHE A 343 2.58 -17.26 9.36
N SER A 344 3.71 -17.94 9.18
CA SER A 344 4.97 -17.28 8.88
C SER A 344 4.98 -16.60 7.49
N LEU A 345 4.43 -17.25 6.45
CA LEU A 345 4.28 -16.65 5.12
C LEU A 345 3.28 -15.51 5.10
N TYR A 346 2.22 -15.59 5.90
CA TYR A 346 1.29 -14.49 6.04
C TYR A 346 1.99 -13.25 6.60
N GLU A 347 2.66 -13.35 7.75
CA GLU A 347 3.33 -12.21 8.41
C GLU A 347 4.49 -11.63 7.60
N ASN A 348 5.28 -12.46 6.92
CA ASN A 348 6.53 -12.03 6.30
C ASN A 348 6.46 -11.85 4.77
N VAL A 349 5.38 -12.30 4.13
CA VAL A 349 5.20 -12.16 2.67
C VAL A 349 3.88 -11.48 2.33
N ILE A 350 2.73 -12.00 2.80
CA ILE A 350 1.42 -11.48 2.41
C ILE A 350 1.19 -10.07 2.95
N GLU A 351 1.44 -9.82 4.23
CA GLU A 351 1.32 -8.48 4.81
C GLU A 351 2.30 -7.49 4.18
N VAL A 352 3.50 -7.95 3.81
CA VAL A 352 4.49 -7.13 3.12
C VAL A 352 3.99 -6.76 1.71
N LEU A 353 3.38 -7.71 0.98
CA LEU A 353 2.72 -7.46 -0.30
C LEU A 353 1.59 -6.43 -0.19
N GLU A 354 0.77 -6.55 0.85
CA GLU A 354 -0.35 -5.64 1.08
C GLU A 354 0.10 -4.23 1.47
N LYS A 355 1.19 -4.13 2.23
CA LYS A 355 1.72 -2.86 2.72
C LYS A 355 2.56 -2.12 1.67
N TYR A 356 3.33 -2.83 0.87
CA TYR A 356 4.33 -2.25 -0.04
C TYR A 356 4.03 -2.59 -1.51
N SER A 357 2.98 -2.00 -2.06
CA SER A 357 2.53 -2.29 -3.44
C SER A 357 3.54 -1.92 -4.54
N GLY A 358 4.54 -1.08 -4.25
CA GLY A 358 5.60 -0.70 -5.19
C GLY A 358 6.81 -1.65 -5.21
N ILE A 359 6.89 -2.60 -4.25
CA ILE A 359 8.00 -3.55 -4.17
C ILE A 359 7.58 -4.87 -4.82
N ASP A 360 8.42 -5.40 -5.71
CA ASP A 360 8.25 -6.75 -6.25
C ASP A 360 8.64 -7.80 -5.19
N VAL A 361 7.82 -7.91 -4.16
CA VAL A 361 8.01 -8.85 -3.03
C VAL A 361 8.07 -10.29 -3.51
N MET A 362 7.20 -10.65 -4.47
CA MET A 362 7.13 -12.02 -4.98
C MET A 362 8.35 -12.36 -5.82
N GLY A 363 8.78 -11.48 -6.71
CA GLY A 363 10.00 -11.69 -7.50
C GLY A 363 11.24 -11.79 -6.62
N GLU A 364 11.39 -10.94 -5.61
CA GLU A 364 12.50 -10.99 -4.67
C GLU A 364 12.49 -12.28 -3.84
N PHE A 365 11.32 -12.69 -3.33
CA PHE A 365 11.15 -13.92 -2.57
C PHE A 365 11.52 -15.13 -3.42
N TYR A 366 10.92 -15.30 -4.61
CA TYR A 366 11.18 -16.46 -5.47
C TYR A 366 12.60 -16.49 -6.02
N THR A 367 13.15 -15.35 -6.42
CA THR A 367 14.54 -15.28 -6.89
C THR A 367 15.51 -15.78 -5.82
N THR A 368 15.30 -15.36 -4.58
CA THR A 368 16.11 -15.77 -3.44
C THR A 368 15.85 -17.24 -3.10
N PHE A 369 14.59 -17.66 -3.04
CA PHE A 369 14.19 -19.02 -2.69
C PHE A 369 14.76 -20.07 -3.65
N LEU A 370 14.70 -19.83 -4.95
CA LEU A 370 15.24 -20.74 -5.95
C LEU A 370 16.76 -20.90 -5.87
N ARG A 371 17.49 -19.88 -5.41
CA ARG A 371 18.94 -19.99 -5.17
C ARG A 371 19.31 -20.97 -4.05
N PHE A 372 18.41 -21.15 -3.08
CA PHE A 372 18.63 -22.02 -1.90
C PHE A 372 18.06 -23.42 -2.06
N THR A 373 17.27 -23.69 -3.08
CA THR A 373 16.86 -25.05 -3.44
C THR A 373 18.00 -25.71 -4.20
N LYS A 374 18.79 -26.57 -3.51
CA LYS A 374 19.98 -27.23 -4.06
C LYS A 374 19.66 -27.97 -5.36
N GLY A 375 20.48 -27.73 -6.36
CA GLY A 375 20.63 -28.61 -7.53
C GLY A 375 19.84 -28.23 -8.78
N ASN A 376 18.83 -27.33 -8.74
CA ASN A 376 17.90 -27.24 -9.88
C ASN A 376 17.96 -25.99 -10.73
N ALA A 377 18.28 -24.81 -10.20
CA ALA A 377 18.29 -23.59 -11.01
C ALA A 377 19.54 -23.51 -11.90
N LYS A 378 20.72 -23.82 -11.34
CA LYS A 378 21.99 -23.80 -12.11
C LYS A 378 22.11 -24.97 -13.08
N GLU A 379 21.67 -26.18 -12.69
CA GLU A 379 21.72 -27.38 -13.53
C GLU A 379 20.67 -27.36 -14.67
N LYS A 380 19.53 -26.68 -14.46
CA LYS A 380 18.48 -26.51 -15.47
C LYS A 380 18.61 -25.26 -16.31
N GLY A 381 19.67 -24.46 -16.09
CA GLY A 381 19.87 -23.22 -16.85
C GLY A 381 18.79 -22.15 -16.62
N ILE A 382 18.06 -22.22 -15.51
CA ILE A 382 17.02 -21.23 -15.20
C ILE A 382 17.70 -19.95 -14.71
N VAL A 383 17.65 -18.92 -15.56
CA VAL A 383 18.09 -17.57 -15.25
C VAL A 383 16.85 -16.68 -15.14
N LEU A 384 16.64 -16.10 -13.97
CA LEU A 384 15.57 -15.12 -13.78
C LEU A 384 16.02 -13.76 -14.33
N THR A 385 15.18 -13.13 -15.15
CA THR A 385 15.49 -11.83 -15.73
C THR A 385 15.42 -10.75 -14.64
N PRO A 386 16.50 -9.97 -14.42
CA PRO A 386 16.51 -8.91 -13.42
C PRO A 386 15.48 -7.81 -13.76
N LYS A 387 14.87 -7.19 -12.73
CA LYS A 387 13.82 -6.17 -12.89
C LYS A 387 14.22 -5.02 -13.81
N HIS A 388 15.43 -4.48 -13.69
CA HIS A 388 15.91 -3.38 -14.55
C HIS A 388 15.93 -3.73 -16.04
N ILE A 389 16.05 -5.01 -16.40
CA ILE A 389 15.96 -5.45 -17.79
C ILE A 389 14.50 -5.50 -18.24
N THR A 390 13.59 -6.00 -17.41
CA THR A 390 12.16 -6.01 -17.73
C THR A 390 11.58 -4.60 -17.82
N ASP A 391 12.02 -3.69 -16.95
CA ASP A 391 11.64 -2.28 -17.00
C ASP A 391 12.15 -1.60 -18.28
N LEU A 392 13.41 -1.83 -18.67
CA LEU A 392 13.97 -1.32 -19.93
C LEU A 392 13.15 -1.80 -21.14
N PHE A 393 12.71 -3.06 -21.15
CA PHE A 393 11.87 -3.56 -22.24
C PHE A 393 10.50 -2.90 -22.27
N CYS A 394 9.93 -2.58 -21.11
CA CYS A 394 8.69 -1.81 -21.04
C CYS A 394 8.90 -0.37 -21.56
N ASP A 395 10.02 0.30 -21.19
CA ASP A 395 10.38 1.61 -21.76
C ASP A 395 10.47 1.59 -23.29
N ILE A 396 11.12 0.56 -23.82
CA ILE A 396 11.23 0.35 -25.27
C ILE A 396 9.85 0.11 -25.90
N ALA A 397 9.00 -0.70 -25.26
CA ALA A 397 7.65 -0.98 -25.75
C ALA A 397 6.80 0.30 -25.79
N GLU A 398 6.82 1.11 -24.72
CA GLU A 398 6.12 2.41 -24.66
C GLU A 398 6.63 3.37 -25.75
N TYR A 399 7.94 3.42 -25.96
CA TYR A 399 8.53 4.25 -27.02
C TYR A 399 8.01 3.85 -28.43
N TYR A 400 7.94 2.55 -28.73
CA TYR A 400 7.45 2.08 -30.03
C TYR A 400 5.94 2.08 -30.16
N TYR A 401 5.22 2.06 -29.04
CA TYR A 401 3.76 2.15 -29.01
C TYR A 401 3.24 3.59 -29.09
N ASP A 402 4.16 4.57 -29.05
CA ASP A 402 3.90 6.01 -29.08
C ASP A 402 3.02 6.48 -27.94
N GLY A 403 3.23 5.91 -26.74
CA GLY A 403 2.51 6.28 -25.53
C GLY A 403 2.72 5.31 -24.36
N LYS A 404 2.06 5.60 -23.26
CA LYS A 404 2.06 4.70 -22.10
C LYS A 404 1.26 3.42 -22.39
N LEU A 405 1.72 2.33 -21.80
CA LEU A 405 0.94 1.08 -21.78
C LEU A 405 -0.36 1.31 -20.98
N ASP A 406 -1.49 1.04 -21.60
CA ASP A 406 -2.82 1.19 -21.00
C ASP A 406 -3.57 -0.15 -20.95
N GLU A 407 -4.78 -0.16 -20.39
CA GLU A 407 -5.64 -1.33 -20.23
C GLU A 407 -6.11 -1.97 -21.55
N ASN A 408 -5.95 -1.27 -22.69
CA ASN A 408 -6.34 -1.76 -24.00
C ASN A 408 -5.20 -2.55 -24.68
N VAL A 409 -3.98 -2.48 -24.14
CA VAL A 409 -2.81 -3.16 -24.72
C VAL A 409 -2.90 -4.66 -24.50
N LYS A 410 -2.74 -5.44 -25.57
CA LYS A 410 -2.64 -6.90 -25.50
C LYS A 410 -1.17 -7.31 -25.50
N ILE A 411 -0.72 -7.91 -24.42
CA ILE A 411 0.65 -8.34 -24.23
C ILE A 411 0.71 -9.87 -24.28
N ILE A 412 1.61 -10.41 -25.10
CA ILE A 412 1.87 -11.85 -25.19
C ILE A 412 3.36 -12.08 -24.94
N ASP A 413 3.67 -12.90 -23.96
CA ASP A 413 5.01 -13.40 -23.70
C ASP A 413 5.04 -14.92 -23.92
N THR A 414 5.62 -15.34 -25.03
CA THR A 414 5.69 -16.75 -25.44
C THR A 414 6.70 -17.57 -24.63
N CYS A 415 7.56 -16.90 -23.88
CA CYS A 415 8.61 -17.50 -23.06
C CYS A 415 8.57 -16.98 -21.62
N CYS A 416 7.37 -16.76 -21.08
CA CYS A 416 7.11 -15.97 -19.90
C CYS A 416 7.89 -16.38 -18.62
N GLY A 417 8.39 -17.61 -18.54
CA GLY A 417 9.07 -18.09 -17.33
C GLY A 417 8.25 -17.84 -16.07
N THR A 418 8.75 -16.99 -15.17
CA THR A 418 8.03 -16.54 -13.97
C THR A 418 7.07 -15.37 -14.22
N GLY A 419 6.94 -14.93 -15.45
CA GLY A 419 6.08 -13.80 -15.83
C GLY A 419 6.69 -12.41 -15.53
N ALA A 420 7.99 -12.31 -15.34
CA ALA A 420 8.64 -11.06 -14.93
C ALA A 420 8.36 -9.87 -15.88
N PHE A 421 8.37 -10.10 -17.20
CA PHE A 421 8.02 -9.09 -18.20
C PHE A 421 6.54 -8.68 -18.11
N LEU A 422 5.64 -9.66 -17.94
CA LEU A 422 4.20 -9.40 -17.81
C LEU A 422 3.90 -8.62 -16.55
N ILE A 423 4.57 -8.94 -15.42
CA ILE A 423 4.42 -8.23 -14.16
C ILE A 423 4.91 -6.78 -14.28
N SER A 424 6.07 -6.55 -14.91
CA SER A 424 6.57 -5.19 -15.15
C SER A 424 5.61 -4.37 -16.01
N ALA A 425 5.06 -4.95 -17.08
CA ALA A 425 4.07 -4.28 -17.91
C ALA A 425 2.76 -4.00 -17.17
N LEU A 426 2.24 -4.96 -16.41
CA LEU A 426 1.03 -4.76 -15.59
C LEU A 426 1.20 -3.67 -14.53
N ASN A 427 2.38 -3.55 -13.93
CA ASN A 427 2.64 -2.49 -12.96
C ASN A 427 2.59 -1.11 -13.62
N ARG A 428 3.00 -0.97 -14.88
CA ARG A 428 2.92 0.30 -15.62
C ARG A 428 1.49 0.65 -16.04
N ILE A 429 0.68 -0.36 -16.40
CA ILE A 429 -0.74 -0.14 -16.74
C ILE A 429 -1.53 0.35 -15.51
N LYS A 430 -1.11 -0.02 -14.29
CA LYS A 430 -1.78 0.36 -13.05
C LYS A 430 -1.34 1.70 -12.46
N THR A 431 -0.25 2.28 -12.97
CA THR A 431 0.27 3.58 -12.55
C THR A 431 -0.19 4.69 -13.49
#